data_5902947c262dc0fd4b3c7f5fc705f4aa
#
_entry.id   5902947c262dc0fd4b3c7f5fc705f4aa
#
_cell.length_a   1.000
_cell.length_b   1.000
_cell.length_c   1.000
_cell.angle_alpha   90.00
_cell.angle_beta   90.00
_cell.angle_gamma   90.00
#
_symmetry.space_group_name_H-M   'P 1'
#
loop_
_entity.id
_entity.type
_entity.pdbx_description
1 polymer ?
#
loop_
_entity_poly.entity_id
_entity_poly.type
_entity_poly.pdbx_seq_one_letter_code
_entity_poly.pdbx_strand_id
1 'polypeptide(L)'
;MKEVEITLVVMGDVKNPHTWSGTPYNIYRELIKKGVRVNCINENELISPLEKKIVRCLNKFGIIADLDRSPLFYHSIAKRLQIKLNEINVKNVLFISSHCLDDSCDERKKYYLYVDAVKRPVVEAGRYNRIKRFFIKLSLPKYEKRDRMSYAHMSEVFSLNDWTRQYLIDSYKIPAEKITTVNCGVNLEPYYGEKNYD
;
A
#
# COMPACT_ATOMS: atom_id res chain seq x y z
N MET A 1 18.66 -24.07 7.13
CA MET A 1 18.35 -22.77 6.50
C MET A 1 17.70 -21.88 7.55
N LYS A 2 18.06 -20.59 7.65
CA LYS A 2 17.32 -19.68 8.54
C LYS A 2 15.89 -19.55 8.01
N GLU A 3 14.92 -19.74 8.88
CA GLU A 3 13.51 -19.54 8.56
C GLU A 3 13.29 -18.06 8.13
N VAL A 4 12.79 -17.85 6.92
CA VAL A 4 12.52 -16.50 6.44
C VAL A 4 11.18 -16.06 7.01
N GLU A 5 11.18 -14.89 7.63
CA GLU A 5 9.99 -14.32 8.25
C GLU A 5 9.69 -12.92 7.69
N ILE A 6 8.40 -12.64 7.41
CA ILE A 6 7.93 -11.38 6.84
C ILE A 6 6.62 -10.94 7.48
N THR A 7 6.41 -9.63 7.60
CA THR A 7 5.13 -9.05 7.97
C THR A 7 4.49 -8.40 6.74
N LEU A 8 3.28 -8.82 6.37
CA LEU A 8 2.47 -8.15 5.35
C LEU A 8 1.62 -7.06 6.01
N VAL A 9 1.69 -5.85 5.47
CA VAL A 9 0.87 -4.71 5.89
C VAL A 9 -0.08 -4.36 4.76
N VAL A 10 -1.38 -4.48 5.00
CA VAL A 10 -2.42 -4.33 3.98
C VAL A 10 -3.61 -3.58 4.55
N MET A 11 -4.23 -2.72 3.75
CA MET A 11 -5.52 -2.14 4.09
C MET A 11 -6.63 -3.17 3.82
N GLY A 12 -6.97 -3.98 4.79
CA GLY A 12 -7.96 -5.07 4.74
C GLY A 12 -7.42 -6.37 5.28
N ASP A 13 -8.25 -7.41 5.23
CA ASP A 13 -7.84 -8.75 5.64
C ASP A 13 -7.08 -9.46 4.52
N VAL A 14 -5.82 -9.78 4.76
CA VAL A 14 -4.94 -10.52 3.82
C VAL A 14 -5.51 -11.91 3.49
N LYS A 15 -6.20 -12.54 4.44
CA LYS A 15 -6.76 -13.89 4.27
C LYS A 15 -8.08 -13.91 3.52
N ASN A 16 -8.68 -12.75 3.27
CA ASN A 16 -9.89 -12.65 2.48
C ASN A 16 -9.55 -12.52 0.98
N PRO A 17 -9.98 -13.49 0.13
CA PRO A 17 -9.69 -13.48 -1.30
C PRO A 17 -10.34 -12.32 -2.07
N HIS A 18 -11.27 -11.60 -1.45
CA HIS A 18 -11.90 -10.41 -2.06
C HIS A 18 -11.18 -9.10 -1.71
N THR A 19 -10.19 -9.12 -0.82
CA THR A 19 -9.38 -7.93 -0.51
C THR A 19 -8.52 -7.56 -1.72
N TRP A 20 -8.69 -6.33 -2.25
CA TRP A 20 -7.90 -5.81 -3.37
C TRP A 20 -7.85 -6.78 -4.57
N SER A 21 -8.99 -7.29 -4.99
CA SER A 21 -9.09 -8.28 -6.11
C SER A 21 -8.24 -9.53 -5.91
N GLY A 22 -7.99 -9.90 -4.65
CA GLY A 22 -7.25 -11.10 -4.29
C GLY A 22 -5.73 -10.99 -4.30
N THR A 23 -5.15 -9.86 -4.68
CA THR A 23 -3.69 -9.69 -4.75
C THR A 23 -3.01 -9.99 -3.42
N PRO A 24 -3.40 -9.39 -2.26
CA PRO A 24 -2.78 -9.71 -0.97
C PRO A 24 -2.92 -11.18 -0.58
N TYR A 25 -4.08 -11.76 -0.82
CA TYR A 25 -4.36 -13.16 -0.53
C TYR A 25 -3.45 -14.10 -1.32
N ASN A 26 -3.25 -13.85 -2.61
CA ASN A 26 -2.40 -14.68 -3.44
C ASN A 26 -0.92 -14.54 -3.06
N ILE A 27 -0.44 -13.32 -2.77
CA ILE A 27 0.92 -13.09 -2.24
C ILE A 27 1.11 -13.88 -0.93
N TYR A 28 0.17 -13.78 0.00
CA TYR A 28 0.19 -14.51 1.26
C TYR A 28 0.29 -16.04 1.04
N ARG A 29 -0.59 -16.59 0.19
CA ARG A 29 -0.60 -18.04 -0.13
C ARG A 29 0.74 -18.51 -0.69
N GLU A 30 1.28 -17.79 -1.66
CA GLU A 30 2.54 -18.19 -2.31
C GLU A 30 3.73 -18.09 -1.35
N LEU A 31 3.77 -17.11 -0.45
CA LEU A 31 4.79 -17.04 0.59
C LEU A 31 4.71 -18.24 1.53
N ILE A 32 3.50 -18.59 2.00
CA ILE A 32 3.30 -19.77 2.85
C ILE A 32 3.72 -21.07 2.14
N LYS A 33 3.33 -21.26 0.86
CA LYS A 33 3.76 -22.41 0.07
C LYS A 33 5.27 -22.53 -0.07
N LYS A 34 5.99 -21.41 -0.06
CA LYS A 34 7.45 -21.37 -0.09
C LYS A 34 8.10 -21.53 1.29
N GLY A 35 7.33 -21.82 2.34
CA GLY A 35 7.84 -22.02 3.69
C GLY A 35 8.21 -20.71 4.41
N VAL A 36 7.73 -19.57 3.95
CA VAL A 36 7.94 -18.27 4.62
C VAL A 36 6.95 -18.15 5.78
N ARG A 37 7.43 -17.77 6.95
CA ARG A 37 6.56 -17.41 8.08
C ARG A 37 6.00 -16.02 7.88
N VAL A 38 4.68 -15.90 7.80
CA VAL A 38 4.00 -14.65 7.45
C VAL A 38 3.15 -14.15 8.60
N ASN A 39 3.48 -12.95 9.09
CA ASN A 39 2.60 -12.16 9.96
C ASN A 39 1.78 -11.18 9.12
N CYS A 40 0.60 -10.80 9.59
CA CYS A 40 -0.29 -9.90 8.88
C CYS A 40 -0.74 -8.75 9.78
N ILE A 41 -0.68 -7.53 9.27
CA ILE A 41 -1.24 -6.33 9.90
C ILE A 41 -2.31 -5.76 8.98
N ASN A 42 -3.53 -5.65 9.48
CA ASN A 42 -4.60 -4.91 8.81
C ASN A 42 -4.52 -3.42 9.20
N GLU A 43 -4.15 -2.59 8.25
CA GLU A 43 -3.98 -1.15 8.46
C GLU A 43 -5.28 -0.45 8.90
N ASN A 44 -6.44 -0.97 8.51
CA ASN A 44 -7.74 -0.47 8.95
C ASN A 44 -7.95 -0.55 10.48
N GLU A 45 -7.23 -1.44 11.17
CA GLU A 45 -7.28 -1.57 12.63
C GLU A 45 -6.44 -0.51 13.33
N LEU A 46 -5.49 0.10 12.62
CA LEU A 46 -4.67 1.20 13.13
C LEU A 46 -5.41 2.53 13.15
N ILE A 47 -6.54 2.61 12.45
CA ILE A 47 -7.32 3.83 12.28
C ILE A 47 -8.42 3.86 13.33
N SER A 48 -8.41 4.86 14.20
CA SER A 48 -9.41 4.99 15.25
C SER A 48 -10.82 5.26 14.69
N PRO A 49 -11.89 4.92 15.43
CA PRO A 49 -13.26 5.22 15.02
C PRO A 49 -13.50 6.72 14.82
N LEU A 50 -12.86 7.57 15.62
CA LEU A 50 -12.94 9.02 15.50
C LEU A 50 -12.33 9.52 14.19
N GLU A 51 -11.13 9.05 13.84
CA GLU A 51 -10.46 9.37 12.57
C GLU A 51 -11.34 8.96 11.37
N LYS A 52 -11.91 7.75 11.41
CA LYS A 52 -12.86 7.26 10.39
C LYS A 52 -14.09 8.19 10.26
N LYS A 53 -14.62 8.69 11.38
CA LYS A 53 -15.77 9.60 11.41
C LYS A 53 -15.41 10.96 10.81
N ILE A 54 -14.26 11.52 11.19
CA ILE A 54 -13.76 12.81 10.67
C ILE A 54 -13.56 12.74 9.15
N VAL A 55 -12.85 11.71 8.65
CA VAL A 55 -12.63 11.53 7.21
C VAL A 55 -13.94 11.35 6.45
N ARG A 56 -14.89 10.59 6.99
CA ARG A 56 -16.21 10.45 6.39
C ARG A 56 -16.95 11.79 6.31
N CYS A 57 -16.83 12.62 7.33
CA CYS A 57 -17.40 13.96 7.34
C CYS A 57 -16.75 14.85 6.28
N LEU A 58 -15.41 14.90 6.21
CA LEU A 58 -14.66 15.66 5.22
C LEU A 58 -15.03 15.25 3.78
N ASN A 59 -15.16 13.95 3.53
CA ASN A 59 -15.56 13.43 2.22
C ASN A 59 -16.98 13.86 1.82
N LYS A 60 -17.91 14.03 2.77
CA LYS A 60 -19.26 14.58 2.49
C LYS A 60 -19.20 16.02 1.98
N PHE A 61 -18.26 16.81 2.48
CA PHE A 61 -18.03 18.19 2.01
C PHE A 61 -17.16 18.26 0.75
N GLY A 62 -16.86 17.14 0.12
CA GLY A 62 -16.06 17.09 -1.10
C GLY A 62 -14.55 17.23 -0.87
N ILE A 63 -14.10 17.24 0.37
CA ILE A 63 -12.68 17.21 0.73
C ILE A 63 -12.22 15.75 0.66
N ILE A 64 -11.33 15.45 -0.28
CA ILE A 64 -10.77 14.10 -0.36
C ILE A 64 -9.80 13.92 0.79
N ALA A 65 -10.15 13.04 1.69
CA ALA A 65 -9.29 12.58 2.75
C ALA A 65 -9.26 11.05 2.71
N ASP A 66 -8.17 10.49 2.23
CA ASP A 66 -7.90 9.06 2.40
C ASP A 66 -7.37 8.85 3.82
N LEU A 67 -7.87 7.82 4.50
CA LEU A 67 -7.56 7.58 5.91
C LEU A 67 -6.07 7.30 6.13
N ASP A 68 -5.48 6.47 5.28
CA ASP A 68 -4.09 6.05 5.32
C ASP A 68 -3.11 7.15 4.89
N ARG A 69 -3.59 8.11 4.10
CA ARG A 69 -2.76 9.14 3.46
C ARG A 69 -3.15 10.56 3.82
N SER A 70 -4.08 10.73 4.76
CA SER A 70 -4.45 12.05 5.23
C SER A 70 -3.30 12.71 5.97
N PRO A 71 -2.87 13.92 5.56
CA PRO A 71 -1.86 14.69 6.29
C PRO A 71 -2.22 14.91 7.77
N LEU A 72 -3.52 14.80 8.12
CA LEU A 72 -4.01 14.99 9.49
C LEU A 72 -3.69 13.80 10.40
N PHE A 73 -3.68 12.57 9.86
CA PHE A 73 -3.61 11.35 10.67
C PHE A 73 -2.38 10.50 10.40
N TYR A 74 -1.63 10.85 9.37
CA TYR A 74 -0.49 10.06 8.89
C TYR A 74 0.50 9.69 10.01
N HIS A 75 0.97 10.68 10.79
CA HIS A 75 1.92 10.42 11.87
C HIS A 75 1.34 9.55 12.99
N SER A 76 0.06 9.72 13.32
CA SER A 76 -0.57 8.91 14.36
C SER A 76 -0.76 7.45 13.91
N ILE A 77 -1.05 7.23 12.62
CA ILE A 77 -1.17 5.89 12.05
C ILE A 77 0.23 5.26 11.94
N ALA A 78 1.23 5.98 11.43
CA ALA A 78 2.61 5.52 11.36
C ALA A 78 3.14 5.10 12.73
N LYS A 79 2.92 5.90 13.77
CA LYS A 79 3.32 5.57 15.14
C LYS A 79 2.65 4.29 15.64
N ARG A 80 1.35 4.12 15.42
CA ARG A 80 0.62 2.89 15.80
C ARG A 80 1.12 1.67 15.03
N LEU A 81 1.46 1.85 13.76
CA LEU A 81 2.08 0.80 12.95
C LEU A 81 3.44 0.39 13.52
N GLN A 82 4.31 1.36 13.87
CA GLN A 82 5.63 1.06 14.44
C GLN A 82 5.52 0.29 15.77
N ILE A 83 4.55 0.63 16.63
CA ILE A 83 4.30 -0.12 17.87
C ILE A 83 3.98 -1.59 17.53
N LYS A 84 3.04 -1.85 16.62
CA LYS A 84 2.69 -3.23 16.20
C LYS A 84 3.87 -3.96 15.55
N LEU A 85 4.64 -3.29 14.69
CA LEU A 85 5.82 -3.89 14.08
C LEU A 85 6.92 -4.23 15.09
N ASN A 86 7.04 -3.47 16.16
CA ASN A 86 8.00 -3.76 17.23
C ASN A 86 7.55 -4.93 18.09
N GLU A 87 6.25 -5.06 18.36
CA GLU A 87 5.67 -6.22 19.07
C GLU A 87 5.92 -7.53 18.28
N ILE A 88 5.75 -7.52 16.96
CA ILE A 88 6.00 -8.69 16.09
C ILE A 88 7.51 -8.99 15.96
N ASN A 89 8.37 -7.97 16.08
CA ASN A 89 9.84 -8.08 16.03
C ASN A 89 10.42 -8.76 14.78
N VAL A 90 9.76 -8.64 13.62
CA VAL A 90 10.23 -9.15 12.32
C VAL A 90 11.03 -8.08 11.58
N LYS A 91 12.10 -8.49 10.88
CA LYS A 91 12.95 -7.58 10.11
C LYS A 91 12.34 -7.14 8.79
N ASN A 92 11.65 -8.03 8.10
CA ASN A 92 11.14 -7.77 6.76
C ASN A 92 9.66 -7.37 6.81
N VAL A 93 9.33 -6.25 6.23
CA VAL A 93 7.96 -5.70 6.18
C VAL A 93 7.61 -5.41 4.74
N LEU A 94 6.56 -6.05 4.21
CA LEU A 94 6.04 -5.79 2.87
C LEU A 94 4.69 -5.09 2.95
N PHE A 95 4.66 -3.87 2.44
CA PHE A 95 3.44 -3.12 2.22
C PHE A 95 2.81 -3.50 0.88
N ILE A 96 1.50 -3.68 0.84
CA ILE A 96 0.76 -3.95 -0.39
C ILE A 96 -0.19 -2.79 -0.65
N SER A 97 0.13 -1.98 -1.65
CA SER A 97 -0.61 -0.78 -2.11
C SER A 97 -0.79 0.33 -1.07
N SER A 98 -0.46 0.09 0.17
CA SER A 98 -0.54 1.03 1.29
C SER A 98 0.83 1.18 1.92
N HIS A 99 1.18 2.37 2.31
CA HIS A 99 2.46 2.66 2.94
C HIS A 99 2.33 3.84 3.89
N CYS A 100 2.48 3.57 5.16
CA CYS A 100 2.44 4.59 6.21
C CYS A 100 3.74 4.57 7.00
N LEU A 101 4.83 5.06 6.36
CA LEU A 101 6.13 5.23 6.99
C LEU A 101 6.50 6.70 7.08
N ASP A 102 7.02 7.10 8.23
CA ASP A 102 7.62 8.40 8.45
C ASP A 102 9.01 8.25 9.09
N ASP A 103 9.63 9.36 9.45
CA ASP A 103 10.98 9.39 10.02
C ASP A 103 11.10 8.68 11.40
N SER A 104 9.98 8.21 11.97
CA SER A 104 9.98 7.38 13.19
C SER A 104 10.14 5.88 12.93
N CYS A 105 10.32 5.47 11.68
CA CYS A 105 10.47 4.06 11.31
C CYS A 105 11.78 3.46 11.88
N ASP A 106 11.72 2.18 12.24
CA ASP A 106 12.88 1.44 12.76
C ASP A 106 13.83 1.08 11.62
N GLU A 107 14.99 1.75 11.54
CA GLU A 107 16.01 1.56 10.50
C GLU A 107 16.64 0.14 10.50
N ARG A 108 16.45 -0.64 11.56
CA ARG A 108 16.90 -2.03 11.62
C ARG A 108 16.02 -2.98 10.80
N LYS A 109 14.83 -2.51 10.39
CA LYS A 109 13.89 -3.25 9.55
C LYS A 109 14.13 -2.93 8.08
N LYS A 110 13.78 -3.89 7.22
CA LYS A 110 13.76 -3.71 5.77
C LYS A 110 12.32 -3.57 5.32
N TYR A 111 12.04 -2.45 4.69
CA TYR A 111 10.71 -2.13 4.20
C TYR A 111 10.63 -2.32 2.69
N TYR A 112 9.64 -3.03 2.25
CA TYR A 112 9.36 -3.30 0.85
C TYR A 112 7.96 -2.80 0.52
N LEU A 113 7.74 -2.39 -0.72
CA LEU A 113 6.44 -1.94 -1.18
C LEU A 113 6.07 -2.62 -2.49
N TYR A 114 4.91 -3.25 -2.54
CA TYR A 114 4.25 -3.63 -3.79
C TYR A 114 3.22 -2.55 -4.15
N VAL A 115 3.37 -1.94 -5.34
CA VAL A 115 2.53 -0.83 -5.79
C VAL A 115 2.01 -1.07 -7.21
N ASP A 116 0.69 -0.94 -7.36
CA ASP A 116 -0.02 -1.09 -8.64
C ASP A 116 -0.17 0.25 -9.37
N ALA A 117 -0.41 1.34 -8.63
CA ALA A 117 -0.60 2.67 -9.18
C ALA A 117 -0.14 3.75 -8.21
N VAL A 118 0.20 4.91 -8.76
CA VAL A 118 0.52 6.12 -8.00
C VAL A 118 -0.67 7.06 -7.95
N LYS A 119 -0.77 7.85 -6.87
CA LYS A 119 -1.98 8.64 -6.57
C LYS A 119 -2.30 9.71 -7.60
N ARG A 120 -1.31 10.50 -8.05
CA ARG A 120 -1.55 11.64 -8.93
C ARG A 120 -2.27 11.26 -10.24
N PRO A 121 -1.80 10.32 -11.05
CA PRO A 121 -2.48 9.96 -12.28
C PRO A 121 -3.89 9.42 -12.07
N VAL A 122 -4.11 8.63 -11.00
CA VAL A 122 -5.44 8.10 -10.65
C VAL A 122 -6.40 9.25 -10.33
N VAL A 123 -5.92 10.26 -9.58
CA VAL A 123 -6.73 11.43 -9.24
C VAL A 123 -6.96 12.33 -10.45
N GLU A 124 -5.96 12.55 -11.30
CA GLU A 124 -6.06 13.38 -12.50
C GLU A 124 -7.02 12.78 -13.54
N ALA A 125 -7.03 11.45 -13.68
CA ALA A 125 -7.95 10.71 -14.55
C ALA A 125 -9.40 10.74 -14.03
N GLY A 126 -9.61 11.04 -12.75
CA GLY A 126 -10.93 11.05 -12.14
C GLY A 126 -11.84 12.18 -12.64
N ARG A 127 -13.14 11.87 -12.83
CA ARG A 127 -14.16 12.86 -13.18
C ARG A 127 -14.69 13.52 -11.90
N TYR A 128 -14.18 14.70 -11.57
CA TYR A 128 -14.58 15.45 -10.38
C TYR A 128 -15.26 16.76 -10.75
N ASN A 129 -16.23 17.21 -9.93
CA ASN A 129 -16.78 18.54 -10.05
C ASN A 129 -15.74 19.63 -9.71
N ARG A 130 -16.03 20.90 -10.03
CA ARG A 130 -15.09 22.02 -9.86
C ARG A 130 -14.60 22.18 -8.43
N ILE A 131 -15.49 22.05 -7.44
CA ILE A 131 -15.17 22.20 -6.01
C ILE A 131 -14.21 21.10 -5.56
N LYS A 132 -14.53 19.85 -5.89
CA LYS A 132 -13.71 18.70 -5.53
C LYS A 132 -12.33 18.77 -6.20
N ARG A 133 -12.27 19.22 -7.46
CA ARG A 133 -11.01 19.44 -8.18
C ARG A 133 -10.14 20.51 -7.53
N PHE A 134 -10.73 21.58 -7.02
CA PHE A 134 -9.99 22.60 -6.28
C PHE A 134 -9.33 22.03 -5.02
N PHE A 135 -10.07 21.30 -4.17
CA PHE A 135 -9.52 20.69 -2.97
C PHE A 135 -8.47 19.62 -3.28
N ILE A 136 -8.63 18.86 -4.36
CA ILE A 136 -7.61 17.92 -4.85
C ILE A 136 -6.32 18.66 -5.17
N LYS A 137 -6.37 19.70 -5.98
CA LYS A 137 -5.20 20.50 -6.36
C LYS A 137 -4.47 21.07 -5.13
N LEU A 138 -5.21 21.47 -4.11
CA LEU A 138 -4.65 22.01 -2.87
C LEU A 138 -3.98 20.93 -2.00
N SER A 139 -4.55 19.73 -1.97
CA SER A 139 -4.08 18.63 -1.10
C SER A 139 -3.01 17.74 -1.75
N LEU A 140 -3.06 17.58 -3.08
CA LEU A 140 -2.20 16.65 -3.82
C LEU A 140 -0.70 16.84 -3.57
N PRO A 141 -0.13 18.07 -3.54
CA PRO A 141 1.29 18.25 -3.25
C PRO A 141 1.70 17.77 -1.85
N LYS A 142 0.81 17.89 -0.87
CA LYS A 142 1.05 17.38 0.49
C LYS A 142 1.06 15.84 0.53
N TYR A 143 0.17 15.21 -0.25
CA TYR A 143 0.18 13.76 -0.42
C TYR A 143 1.47 13.28 -1.07
N GLU A 144 1.90 13.93 -2.15
CA GLU A 144 3.13 13.55 -2.84
C GLU A 144 4.39 13.73 -1.98
N LYS A 145 4.46 14.83 -1.21
CA LYS A 145 5.56 15.02 -0.28
C LYS A 145 5.65 13.86 0.71
N ARG A 146 4.53 13.45 1.28
CA ARG A 146 4.46 12.35 2.22
C ARG A 146 4.80 11.00 1.55
N ASP A 147 4.24 10.75 0.36
CA ASP A 147 4.57 9.54 -0.40
C ASP A 147 6.07 9.44 -0.64
N ARG A 148 6.73 10.54 -1.04
CA ARG A 148 8.19 10.58 -1.18
C ARG A 148 8.94 10.24 0.11
N MET A 149 8.46 10.75 1.25
CA MET A 149 9.05 10.40 2.56
C MET A 149 8.93 8.89 2.81
N SER A 150 7.76 8.31 2.63
CA SER A 150 7.58 6.85 2.76
C SER A 150 8.46 6.06 1.81
N TYR A 151 8.52 6.44 0.54
CA TYR A 151 9.36 5.76 -0.45
C TYR A 151 10.86 5.85 -0.14
N ALA A 152 11.31 6.93 0.49
CA ALA A 152 12.72 7.08 0.88
C ALA A 152 13.17 5.99 1.86
N HIS A 153 12.27 5.51 2.72
CA HIS A 153 12.53 4.44 3.68
C HIS A 153 12.44 3.03 3.08
N MET A 154 11.95 2.88 1.83
CA MET A 154 11.85 1.57 1.20
C MET A 154 13.22 1.05 0.78
N SER A 155 13.49 -0.21 1.13
CA SER A 155 14.67 -0.94 0.64
C SER A 155 14.50 -1.30 -0.83
N GLU A 156 13.28 -1.69 -1.24
CA GLU A 156 12.92 -2.00 -2.62
C GLU A 156 11.44 -1.76 -2.86
N VAL A 157 11.08 -1.39 -4.09
CA VAL A 157 9.72 -1.17 -4.54
C VAL A 157 9.42 -2.12 -5.70
N PHE A 158 8.38 -2.92 -5.57
CA PHE A 158 7.88 -3.81 -6.61
C PHE A 158 6.74 -3.12 -7.34
N SER A 159 7.00 -2.65 -8.56
CA SER A 159 5.97 -2.02 -9.40
C SER A 159 5.23 -3.07 -10.23
N LEU A 160 3.91 -2.91 -10.35
CA LEU A 160 3.07 -3.82 -11.12
C LEU A 160 3.38 -3.80 -12.63
N ASN A 161 3.83 -2.66 -13.14
CA ASN A 161 4.12 -2.46 -14.56
C ASN A 161 5.17 -1.36 -14.77
N ASP A 162 5.71 -1.31 -16.00
CA ASP A 162 6.76 -0.35 -16.35
C ASP A 162 6.28 1.10 -16.34
N TRP A 163 5.01 1.36 -16.61
CA TRP A 163 4.45 2.70 -16.51
C TRP A 163 4.51 3.23 -15.06
N THR A 164 4.11 2.43 -14.09
CA THR A 164 4.23 2.78 -12.66
C THR A 164 5.69 2.97 -12.27
N ARG A 165 6.58 2.07 -12.72
CA ARG A 165 8.02 2.18 -12.51
C ARG A 165 8.56 3.51 -13.03
N GLN A 166 8.29 3.83 -14.28
CA GLN A 166 8.77 5.07 -14.89
C GLN A 166 8.25 6.31 -14.17
N TYR A 167 6.97 6.29 -13.78
CA TYR A 167 6.39 7.41 -13.03
C TYR A 167 7.07 7.61 -11.67
N LEU A 168 7.41 6.54 -10.94
CA LEU A 168 8.14 6.61 -9.67
C LEU A 168 9.54 7.22 -9.87
N ILE A 169 10.24 6.87 -10.94
CA ILE A 169 11.55 7.44 -11.28
C ILE A 169 11.41 8.93 -11.62
N ASP A 170 10.52 9.27 -12.54
CA ASP A 170 10.44 10.62 -13.11
C ASP A 170 9.84 11.64 -12.14
N SER A 171 8.77 11.25 -11.44
CA SER A 171 8.00 12.18 -10.61
C SER A 171 8.38 12.14 -9.14
N TYR A 172 8.70 10.94 -8.62
CA TYR A 172 9.04 10.75 -7.21
C TYR A 172 10.55 10.74 -6.96
N LYS A 173 11.36 10.67 -8.04
CA LYS A 173 12.83 10.65 -7.99
C LYS A 173 13.38 9.46 -7.20
N ILE A 174 12.68 8.33 -7.25
CA ILE A 174 13.17 7.09 -6.64
C ILE A 174 14.25 6.51 -7.55
N PRO A 175 15.41 6.10 -7.01
CA PRO A 175 16.47 5.48 -7.79
C PRO A 175 15.97 4.24 -8.54
N ALA A 176 16.31 4.13 -9.83
CA ALA A 176 15.82 3.05 -10.69
C ALA A 176 16.23 1.66 -10.20
N GLU A 177 17.37 1.57 -9.53
CA GLU A 177 17.90 0.34 -8.93
C GLU A 177 17.11 -0.14 -7.72
N LYS A 178 16.30 0.73 -7.12
CA LYS A 178 15.37 0.37 -6.03
C LYS A 178 14.01 -0.11 -6.52
N ILE A 179 13.76 -0.12 -7.83
CA ILE A 179 12.44 -0.46 -8.37
C ILE A 179 12.55 -1.66 -9.31
N THR A 180 11.90 -2.74 -8.92
CA THR A 180 11.75 -3.95 -9.75
C THR A 180 10.33 -4.04 -10.30
N THR A 181 10.18 -4.17 -11.64
CA THR A 181 8.88 -4.47 -12.25
C THR A 181 8.59 -5.96 -12.13
N VAL A 182 7.48 -6.32 -11.48
CA VAL A 182 7.10 -7.72 -11.23
C VAL A 182 5.98 -8.22 -12.13
N ASN A 183 5.33 -7.33 -12.87
CA ASN A 183 4.16 -7.59 -13.73
C ASN A 183 2.96 -8.24 -13.00
N CYS A 184 1.80 -8.26 -13.65
CA CYS A 184 0.64 -8.99 -13.16
C CYS A 184 0.73 -10.46 -13.52
N GLY A 185 0.64 -11.36 -12.55
CA GLY A 185 0.28 -12.73 -12.79
C GLY A 185 -1.24 -12.88 -12.92
N VAL A 186 -1.69 -13.80 -13.76
CA VAL A 186 -3.09 -14.23 -13.75
C VAL A 186 -3.25 -15.27 -12.65
N ASN A 187 -4.11 -15.01 -11.67
CA ASN A 187 -4.46 -15.99 -10.65
C ASN A 187 -5.44 -17.02 -11.24
N LEU A 188 -4.90 -17.93 -12.04
CA LEU A 188 -5.67 -19.08 -12.52
C LEU A 188 -5.67 -20.10 -11.39
N GLU A 189 -6.74 -20.20 -10.64
CA GLU A 189 -7.02 -21.44 -9.94
C GLU A 189 -7.33 -22.53 -10.96
N PRO A 190 -6.93 -23.80 -10.75
CA PRO A 190 -7.15 -24.90 -11.70
C PRO A 190 -8.63 -25.29 -11.84
N TYR A 191 -9.53 -24.37 -11.69
CA TYR A 191 -10.99 -24.56 -11.65
C TYR A 191 -11.73 -24.04 -12.88
N TYR A 192 -11.07 -23.86 -14.00
CA TYR A 192 -11.84 -23.86 -15.24
C TYR A 192 -11.91 -25.31 -15.70
N GLY A 193 -12.91 -26.03 -15.19
CA GLY A 193 -13.39 -27.25 -15.83
C GLY A 193 -13.58 -26.96 -17.30
N GLU A 194 -13.32 -27.97 -18.16
CA GLU A 194 -13.51 -27.85 -19.58
C GLU A 194 -14.82 -27.14 -19.88
N LYS A 195 -14.74 -25.96 -20.47
CA LYS A 195 -15.91 -25.32 -21.06
C LYS A 195 -16.26 -26.11 -22.26
N ASN A 196 -17.29 -26.95 -22.15
CA ASN A 196 -17.96 -27.50 -23.34
C ASN A 196 -18.57 -26.31 -24.09
N TYR A 197 -17.97 -25.92 -25.17
CA TYR A 197 -18.56 -25.05 -26.17
C TYR A 197 -19.36 -25.96 -27.12
N ASP A 198 -20.63 -26.25 -26.80
CA ASP A 198 -21.60 -26.77 -27.71
C ASP A 198 -22.12 -25.65 -28.62
#